data_3266ac9f84644db6723831aa74779943
#
_entry.id   3266ac9f84644db6723831aa74779943
#
_cell.length_a   1.000
_cell.length_b   1.000
_cell.length_c   1.000
_cell.angle_alpha   90.00
_cell.angle_beta   90.00
_cell.angle_gamma   90.00
#
_symmetry.space_group_name_H-M   'P 1'
#
loop_
_entity.id
_entity.type
_entity.pdbx_description
1 polymer ?
#
loop_
_entity_poly.entity_id
_entity_poly.type
_entity_poly.pdbx_seq_one_letter_code
_entity_poly.pdbx_strand_id
1 'polypeptide(L)'
;MAQEIPHLDRAHGSTQLIVGGRPFIIFGGELSNSTAGTAAQADRVLPPIARAHINTVLMPVAWEQIEPAEGKFDFTILDHWIEQARVQHLHLVLLWFGSWKNSFSGYAPDWIKRDPKRFPRALAPDGRPLEILSTLSKENLDADAHAFRALMRHLRESDGQQQTVLMVQVENEVGILGAGRDHSPEAERLFSGPIPESLMQYLRAHPDWFPPELTRARNLNGLTWRGVFGNTAPEAFMAWNYARYIDQVSAAGKTQYPLPMFVNAQLPAPLERAGEYPSGGPHPVNFEIYRAAAPALDFLAPDIYWPNFEYWLERYSDRDNPLFVPEARLEAGPFNAFFAYGEARAFGFSPFAVDTLPDVETAADDSKNPLAQSYAVLQQLGDILPQAQREDRTRGLVLHVSSPRPSQTVSLGGYLFTASLARSWPARNLLQDDGAMLVLQTGPDEFFVAGTALSVTVSVDVEAREGISGIAGIEEGSRVNGEWMTARRLNGDQDNQGRTVLLPDHQFKLLRVTLYTIASH
;
A
#
# COMPACT_ATOMS: atom_id res chain seq x y z
N MET A 1 3.90 -3.86 32.40
CA MET A 1 3.12 -2.85 31.68
C MET A 1 2.41 -3.61 30.58
N ALA A 2 1.13 -3.31 30.25
CA ALA A 2 0.49 -3.90 29.09
C ALA A 2 1.30 -3.47 27.85
N GLN A 3 1.55 -4.40 26.94
CA GLN A 3 2.24 -4.11 25.68
C GLN A 3 1.35 -3.17 24.86
N GLU A 4 1.93 -2.12 24.29
CA GLU A 4 1.22 -1.15 23.47
C GLU A 4 0.76 -1.83 22.16
N ILE A 5 -0.53 -1.71 21.83
CA ILE A 5 -1.12 -2.29 20.62
C ILE A 5 -0.51 -1.62 19.38
N PRO A 6 -0.25 -2.34 18.28
CA PRO A 6 0.15 -1.73 17.02
C PRO A 6 -0.77 -0.58 16.63
N HIS A 7 -0.21 0.57 16.29
CA HIS A 7 -0.98 1.78 15.97
C HIS A 7 -0.24 2.69 15.00
N LEU A 8 -0.95 3.67 14.43
CA LEU A 8 -0.37 4.68 13.55
C LEU A 8 -0.06 5.96 14.34
N ASP A 9 1.21 6.39 14.29
CA ASP A 9 1.64 7.71 14.76
C ASP A 9 1.69 8.69 13.59
N ARG A 10 0.83 9.72 13.63
CA ARG A 10 0.66 10.75 12.59
C ARG A 10 1.38 12.05 12.92
N ALA A 11 2.35 12.04 13.80
CA ALA A 11 3.07 13.25 14.16
C ALA A 11 4.02 13.69 13.03
N HIS A 12 4.10 15.02 12.77
CA HIS A 12 5.15 15.65 11.98
C HIS A 12 5.26 15.24 10.49
N GLY A 13 4.14 15.18 9.76
CA GLY A 13 4.18 15.15 8.28
C GLY A 13 4.48 13.81 7.63
N SER A 14 4.71 12.75 8.40
CA SER A 14 4.69 11.36 7.91
C SER A 14 4.01 10.44 8.92
N THR A 15 3.24 9.49 8.43
CA THR A 15 2.64 8.45 9.29
C THR A 15 3.63 7.31 9.48
N GLN A 16 3.76 6.84 10.71
CA GLN A 16 4.56 5.66 11.06
C GLN A 16 3.68 4.60 11.69
N LEU A 17 3.90 3.35 11.31
CA LEU A 17 3.36 2.21 12.05
C LEU A 17 4.26 1.96 13.26
N ILE A 18 3.67 1.93 14.46
CA ILE A 18 4.38 1.64 15.71
C ILE A 18 4.07 0.20 16.13
N VAL A 19 5.12 -0.60 16.29
CA VAL A 19 5.05 -1.99 16.73
C VAL A 19 6.02 -2.18 17.89
N GLY A 20 5.53 -2.68 19.02
CA GLY A 20 6.35 -2.83 20.23
C GLY A 20 7.00 -1.52 20.71
N GLY A 21 6.32 -0.38 20.50
CA GLY A 21 6.79 0.96 20.88
C GLY A 21 7.87 1.54 19.95
N ARG A 22 8.08 0.98 18.77
CA ARG A 22 9.09 1.45 17.79
C ARG A 22 8.48 1.58 16.40
N PRO A 23 8.95 2.56 15.59
CA PRO A 23 8.60 2.65 14.20
C PRO A 23 8.97 1.37 13.44
N PHE A 24 8.06 0.90 12.60
CA PHE A 24 8.21 -0.32 11.82
C PHE A 24 7.89 -0.05 10.35
N ILE A 25 8.80 -0.43 9.46
CA ILE A 25 8.57 -0.41 8.01
C ILE A 25 8.15 -1.80 7.55
N ILE A 26 7.04 -1.86 6.85
CA ILE A 26 6.55 -3.09 6.23
C ILE A 26 7.25 -3.28 4.88
N PHE A 27 8.19 -4.23 4.82
CA PHE A 27 8.65 -4.84 3.57
C PHE A 27 7.74 -6.01 3.29
N GLY A 28 6.64 -5.72 2.61
CA GLY A 28 5.51 -6.61 2.54
C GLY A 28 5.49 -7.50 1.31
N GLY A 29 4.60 -8.47 1.35
CA GLY A 29 4.21 -9.27 0.20
C GLY A 29 2.83 -9.86 0.42
N GLU A 30 1.95 -9.75 -0.57
CA GLU A 30 0.61 -10.31 -0.51
C GLU A 30 0.58 -11.71 -1.11
N LEU A 31 -0.12 -12.62 -0.45
CA LEU A 31 -0.36 -13.98 -0.94
C LEU A 31 -1.41 -14.01 -2.05
N SER A 32 -1.29 -14.97 -2.95
CA SER A 32 -2.40 -15.32 -3.84
C SER A 32 -3.65 -15.70 -3.04
N ASN A 33 -4.83 -15.32 -3.56
CA ASN A 33 -6.11 -15.36 -2.83
C ASN A 33 -6.46 -16.70 -2.19
N SER A 34 -6.06 -17.82 -2.80
CA SER A 34 -6.39 -19.16 -2.31
C SER A 34 -5.30 -19.80 -1.43
N THR A 35 -4.15 -19.15 -1.30
CA THR A 35 -2.97 -19.74 -0.63
C THR A 35 -3.23 -19.95 0.86
N ALA A 36 -3.94 -19.04 1.52
CA ALA A 36 -4.27 -19.18 2.94
C ALA A 36 -5.40 -20.19 3.24
N GLY A 37 -5.89 -20.92 2.24
CA GLY A 37 -7.04 -21.82 2.39
C GLY A 37 -6.78 -23.10 3.20
N THR A 38 -5.51 -23.45 3.48
CA THR A 38 -5.17 -24.64 4.29
C THR A 38 -3.94 -24.38 5.16
N ALA A 39 -3.84 -25.11 6.29
CA ALA A 39 -2.67 -25.07 7.17
C ALA A 39 -1.37 -25.51 6.47
N ALA A 40 -1.42 -26.55 5.65
CA ALA A 40 -0.23 -27.09 4.96
C ALA A 40 0.43 -26.07 3.99
N GLN A 41 -0.31 -25.09 3.52
CA GLN A 41 0.27 -24.04 2.68
C GLN A 41 1.18 -23.10 3.51
N ALA A 42 0.84 -22.81 4.77
CA ALA A 42 1.70 -22.00 5.64
C ALA A 42 3.10 -22.59 5.75
N ASP A 43 3.19 -23.89 6.05
CA ASP A 43 4.46 -24.63 6.20
C ASP A 43 5.32 -24.59 4.92
N ARG A 44 4.66 -24.51 3.76
CA ARG A 44 5.32 -24.51 2.46
C ARG A 44 5.79 -23.13 2.01
N VAL A 45 4.97 -22.10 2.18
CA VAL A 45 5.21 -20.79 1.52
C VAL A 45 5.89 -19.75 2.43
N LEU A 46 5.68 -19.81 3.76
CA LEU A 46 6.27 -18.81 4.65
C LEU A 46 7.80 -18.88 4.75
N PRO A 47 8.47 -20.06 4.78
CA PRO A 47 9.92 -20.11 4.83
C PRO A 47 10.62 -19.44 3.63
N PRO A 48 10.27 -19.70 2.35
CA PRO A 48 10.88 -19.01 1.22
C PRO A 48 10.55 -17.50 1.20
N ILE A 49 9.35 -17.09 1.65
CA ILE A 49 8.97 -15.68 1.76
C ILE A 49 9.87 -14.96 2.78
N ALA A 50 10.12 -15.55 3.94
CA ALA A 50 11.03 -14.99 4.94
C ALA A 50 12.47 -14.85 4.40
N ARG A 51 12.96 -15.85 3.64
CA ARG A 51 14.27 -15.78 2.99
C ARG A 51 14.35 -14.71 1.90
N ALA A 52 13.21 -14.33 1.31
CA ALA A 52 13.15 -13.22 0.35
C ALA A 52 13.15 -11.82 1.01
N HIS A 53 13.53 -11.72 2.29
CA HIS A 53 13.58 -10.49 3.06
C HIS A 53 12.23 -9.76 3.19
N ILE A 54 11.12 -10.48 3.01
CA ILE A 54 9.80 -9.99 3.39
C ILE A 54 9.69 -10.12 4.91
N ASN A 55 9.24 -9.07 5.59
CA ASN A 55 9.04 -9.08 7.04
C ASN A 55 7.56 -9.14 7.45
N THR A 56 6.67 -8.91 6.50
CA THR A 56 5.23 -8.88 6.73
C THR A 56 4.48 -9.48 5.55
N VAL A 57 3.60 -10.43 5.83
CA VAL A 57 2.77 -11.09 4.81
C VAL A 57 1.33 -10.59 4.90
N LEU A 58 0.78 -10.16 3.78
CA LEU A 58 -0.64 -9.85 3.65
C LEU A 58 -1.37 -11.14 3.33
N MET A 59 -2.24 -11.57 4.25
CA MET A 59 -2.84 -12.92 4.23
C MET A 59 -4.37 -12.86 4.14
N PRO A 60 -4.98 -13.46 3.11
CA PRO A 60 -6.42 -13.61 3.00
C PRO A 60 -7.03 -14.38 4.18
N VAL A 61 -8.15 -13.86 4.70
CA VAL A 61 -9.01 -14.51 5.71
C VAL A 61 -10.43 -14.53 5.17
N ALA A 62 -10.88 -15.67 4.69
CA ALA A 62 -12.18 -15.85 4.07
C ALA A 62 -13.28 -16.04 5.12
N TRP A 63 -14.38 -15.26 5.04
CA TRP A 63 -15.51 -15.39 5.95
C TRP A 63 -16.08 -16.81 5.97
N GLU A 64 -16.24 -17.45 4.80
CA GLU A 64 -16.76 -18.81 4.69
C GLU A 64 -15.92 -19.87 5.43
N GLN A 65 -14.62 -19.60 5.65
CA GLN A 65 -13.74 -20.47 6.44
C GLN A 65 -13.85 -20.18 7.93
N ILE A 66 -13.99 -18.91 8.30
CA ILE A 66 -14.09 -18.49 9.69
C ILE A 66 -15.46 -18.84 10.29
N GLU A 67 -16.54 -18.76 9.50
CA GLU A 67 -17.91 -19.05 9.93
C GLU A 67 -18.61 -19.98 8.92
N PRO A 68 -18.20 -21.25 8.83
CA PRO A 68 -18.75 -22.21 7.87
C PRO A 68 -20.23 -22.50 8.06
N ALA A 69 -20.77 -22.30 9.26
CA ALA A 69 -22.18 -22.34 9.57
C ALA A 69 -22.52 -21.19 10.52
N GLU A 70 -23.70 -20.62 10.41
CA GLU A 70 -24.14 -19.44 11.17
C GLU A 70 -23.89 -19.60 12.68
N GLY A 71 -23.13 -18.68 13.25
CA GLY A 71 -22.74 -18.65 14.67
C GLY A 71 -21.72 -19.72 15.08
N LYS A 72 -21.14 -20.46 14.13
CA LYS A 72 -20.11 -21.47 14.39
C LYS A 72 -18.79 -21.06 13.77
N PHE A 73 -17.87 -20.67 14.62
CA PHE A 73 -16.56 -20.16 14.22
C PHE A 73 -15.49 -21.24 14.28
N ASP A 74 -14.62 -21.26 13.28
CA ASP A 74 -13.44 -22.11 13.20
C ASP A 74 -12.21 -21.25 12.87
N PHE A 75 -11.27 -21.16 13.80
CA PHE A 75 -10.02 -20.42 13.67
C PHE A 75 -8.81 -21.32 13.46
N THR A 76 -8.99 -22.62 13.29
CA THR A 76 -7.90 -23.59 13.25
C THR A 76 -6.87 -23.28 12.18
N ILE A 77 -7.29 -22.92 10.97
CA ILE A 77 -6.38 -22.57 9.87
C ILE A 77 -5.67 -21.26 10.19
N LEU A 78 -6.39 -20.24 10.64
CA LEU A 78 -5.84 -18.93 11.01
C LEU A 78 -4.77 -19.06 12.10
N ASP A 79 -5.06 -19.81 13.17
CA ASP A 79 -4.12 -20.03 14.28
C ASP A 79 -2.82 -20.69 13.81
N HIS A 80 -2.91 -21.67 12.92
CA HIS A 80 -1.73 -22.32 12.34
C HIS A 80 -0.89 -21.32 11.52
N TRP A 81 -1.53 -20.48 10.68
CA TRP A 81 -0.83 -19.46 9.92
C TRP A 81 -0.12 -18.44 10.82
N ILE A 82 -0.77 -17.98 11.89
CA ILE A 82 -0.18 -17.06 12.87
C ILE A 82 1.02 -17.71 13.58
N GLU A 83 0.89 -19.00 13.97
CA GLU A 83 1.99 -19.73 14.60
C GLU A 83 3.19 -19.90 13.65
N GLN A 84 2.95 -20.29 12.40
CA GLN A 84 4.02 -20.44 11.41
C GLN A 84 4.67 -19.12 11.05
N ALA A 85 3.92 -18.01 10.97
CA ALA A 85 4.48 -16.68 10.80
C ALA A 85 5.45 -16.32 11.94
N ARG A 86 5.09 -16.62 13.20
CA ARG A 86 5.98 -16.44 14.36
C ARG A 86 7.26 -17.25 14.26
N VAL A 87 7.15 -18.52 13.84
CA VAL A 87 8.32 -19.41 13.64
C VAL A 87 9.28 -18.83 12.61
N GLN A 88 8.76 -18.17 11.58
CA GLN A 88 9.56 -17.53 10.53
C GLN A 88 9.92 -16.05 10.83
N HIS A 89 9.60 -15.54 12.02
CA HIS A 89 9.79 -14.13 12.40
C HIS A 89 9.10 -13.14 11.46
N LEU A 90 7.96 -13.52 10.92
CA LEU A 90 7.12 -12.70 10.05
C LEU A 90 5.97 -12.08 10.85
N HIS A 91 5.57 -10.88 10.46
CA HIS A 91 4.31 -10.29 10.84
C HIS A 91 3.24 -10.55 9.78
N LEU A 92 1.98 -10.32 10.14
CA LEU A 92 0.83 -10.47 9.26
C LEU A 92 0.01 -9.18 9.21
N VAL A 93 -0.52 -8.88 8.02
CA VAL A 93 -1.68 -8.01 7.82
C VAL A 93 -2.79 -8.91 7.30
N LEU A 94 -3.91 -8.97 8.01
CA LEU A 94 -5.02 -9.82 7.59
C LEU A 94 -5.92 -9.09 6.61
N LEU A 95 -6.32 -9.78 5.55
CA LEU A 95 -7.24 -9.30 4.54
C LEU A 95 -8.59 -9.97 4.77
N TRP A 96 -9.54 -9.27 5.40
CA TRP A 96 -10.88 -9.79 5.64
C TRP A 96 -11.67 -9.81 4.34
N PHE A 97 -11.79 -11.01 3.74
CA PHE A 97 -12.68 -11.27 2.62
C PHE A 97 -14.06 -11.62 3.17
N GLY A 98 -14.81 -10.57 3.53
CA GLY A 98 -16.13 -10.64 4.13
C GLY A 98 -17.24 -10.63 3.09
N SER A 99 -17.98 -9.54 3.06
CA SER A 99 -19.09 -9.36 2.10
C SER A 99 -18.61 -9.19 0.67
N TRP A 100 -17.40 -8.66 0.43
CA TRP A 100 -16.88 -8.42 -0.92
C TRP A 100 -15.40 -8.73 -1.06
N LYS A 101 -15.06 -9.36 -2.20
CA LYS A 101 -13.72 -9.49 -2.78
C LYS A 101 -13.80 -9.19 -4.28
N ASN A 102 -13.04 -8.20 -4.78
CA ASN A 102 -13.13 -7.70 -6.16
C ASN A 102 -14.58 -7.42 -6.56
N SER A 103 -15.31 -6.64 -5.77
CA SER A 103 -16.74 -6.36 -5.86
C SER A 103 -17.68 -7.53 -5.52
N PHE A 104 -17.29 -8.77 -5.78
CA PHE A 104 -18.20 -9.93 -5.67
C PHE A 104 -18.22 -10.53 -4.28
N SER A 105 -19.37 -11.16 -3.94
CA SER A 105 -19.62 -11.80 -2.64
C SER A 105 -19.23 -13.28 -2.62
N GLY A 106 -18.13 -13.62 -3.30
CA GLY A 106 -17.69 -15.00 -3.48
C GLY A 106 -17.20 -15.69 -2.19
N TYR A 107 -16.70 -14.93 -1.23
CA TYR A 107 -16.15 -15.43 0.04
C TYR A 107 -17.13 -15.38 1.21
N ALA A 108 -18.35 -14.87 1.00
CA ALA A 108 -19.42 -14.99 1.98
C ALA A 108 -19.80 -16.47 2.18
N PRO A 109 -20.19 -16.89 3.39
CA PRO A 109 -20.54 -18.28 3.67
C PRO A 109 -21.71 -18.82 2.85
N ASP A 110 -21.75 -20.14 2.68
CA ASP A 110 -22.80 -20.81 1.91
C ASP A 110 -24.22 -20.54 2.44
N TRP A 111 -24.38 -20.42 3.76
CA TRP A 111 -25.65 -20.07 4.39
C TRP A 111 -26.12 -18.64 4.07
N ILE A 112 -25.21 -17.69 3.78
CA ILE A 112 -25.51 -16.35 3.24
C ILE A 112 -25.91 -16.44 1.76
N LYS A 113 -25.09 -17.14 0.97
CA LYS A 113 -25.28 -17.25 -0.49
C LYS A 113 -26.62 -17.88 -0.88
N ARG A 114 -27.09 -18.85 -0.09
CA ARG A 114 -28.31 -19.61 -0.38
C ARG A 114 -29.61 -19.00 0.13
N ASP A 115 -29.54 -17.93 0.93
CA ASP A 115 -30.75 -17.24 1.43
C ASP A 115 -30.85 -15.79 0.93
N PRO A 116 -31.11 -15.56 -0.37
CA PRO A 116 -31.20 -14.22 -0.93
C PRO A 116 -32.42 -13.42 -0.44
N LYS A 117 -33.33 -14.03 0.27
CA LYS A 117 -34.46 -13.32 0.91
C LYS A 117 -34.00 -12.61 2.18
N ARG A 118 -33.20 -13.27 2.97
CA ARG A 118 -32.61 -12.70 4.19
C ARG A 118 -31.39 -11.84 3.86
N PHE A 119 -30.58 -12.26 2.87
CA PHE A 119 -29.34 -11.60 2.47
C PHE A 119 -29.44 -11.09 1.02
N PRO A 120 -30.12 -9.96 0.81
CA PRO A 120 -30.40 -9.46 -0.53
C PRO A 120 -29.14 -9.01 -1.26
N ARG A 121 -29.20 -9.16 -2.59
CA ARG A 121 -28.18 -8.68 -3.52
C ARG A 121 -28.52 -7.28 -4.02
N ALA A 122 -27.49 -6.54 -4.45
CA ALA A 122 -27.68 -5.37 -5.29
C ALA A 122 -28.30 -5.76 -6.62
N LEU A 123 -29.10 -4.87 -7.22
CA LEU A 123 -29.80 -5.13 -8.49
C LEU A 123 -29.23 -4.29 -9.62
N ALA A 124 -29.13 -4.89 -10.80
CA ALA A 124 -28.90 -4.21 -12.06
C ALA A 124 -30.13 -3.37 -12.48
N PRO A 125 -29.99 -2.44 -13.47
CA PRO A 125 -31.09 -1.60 -13.94
C PRO A 125 -32.32 -2.36 -14.48
N ASP A 126 -32.12 -3.60 -14.96
CA ASP A 126 -33.15 -4.50 -15.45
C ASP A 126 -33.82 -5.34 -14.33
N GLY A 127 -33.44 -5.12 -13.07
CA GLY A 127 -33.93 -5.82 -11.90
C GLY A 127 -33.26 -7.19 -11.64
N ARG A 128 -32.28 -7.58 -12.43
CA ARG A 128 -31.51 -8.81 -12.24
C ARG A 128 -30.58 -8.66 -11.03
N PRO A 129 -30.57 -9.64 -10.10
CA PRO A 129 -29.61 -9.61 -8.99
C PRO A 129 -28.17 -9.75 -9.50
N LEU A 130 -27.26 -8.97 -8.91
CA LEU A 130 -25.83 -9.07 -9.08
C LEU A 130 -25.26 -10.06 -8.04
N GLU A 131 -24.10 -10.66 -8.30
CA GLU A 131 -23.36 -11.47 -7.29
C GLU A 131 -22.66 -10.57 -6.25
N ILE A 132 -23.38 -9.55 -5.78
CA ILE A 132 -22.90 -8.50 -4.88
C ILE A 132 -23.92 -8.34 -3.76
N LEU A 133 -23.58 -8.60 -2.53
CA LEU A 133 -24.41 -8.32 -1.36
C LEU A 133 -24.75 -6.83 -1.30
N SER A 134 -26.03 -6.50 -1.07
CA SER A 134 -26.46 -5.11 -0.99
C SER A 134 -25.88 -4.42 0.25
N THR A 135 -25.25 -3.26 0.06
CA THR A 135 -24.79 -2.38 1.15
C THR A 135 -25.93 -1.82 2.00
N LEU A 136 -27.17 -1.91 1.52
CA LEU A 136 -28.37 -1.34 2.16
C LEU A 136 -29.08 -2.34 3.07
N SER A 137 -28.65 -3.61 3.07
CA SER A 137 -29.24 -4.64 3.92
C SER A 137 -28.63 -4.62 5.32
N LYS A 138 -29.51 -4.44 6.30
CA LYS A 138 -29.10 -4.56 7.70
C LYS A 138 -28.68 -5.98 8.06
N GLU A 139 -29.33 -6.99 7.50
CA GLU A 139 -29.03 -8.39 7.72
C GLU A 139 -27.65 -8.77 7.20
N ASN A 140 -27.25 -8.26 6.01
CA ASN A 140 -25.90 -8.45 5.47
C ASN A 140 -24.87 -7.84 6.42
N LEU A 141 -25.07 -6.58 6.80
CA LEU A 141 -24.20 -5.86 7.70
C LEU A 141 -24.07 -6.52 9.09
N ASP A 142 -25.19 -6.89 9.70
CA ASP A 142 -25.20 -7.50 11.03
C ASP A 142 -24.44 -8.83 11.04
N ALA A 143 -24.58 -9.64 9.99
CA ALA A 143 -23.91 -10.93 9.86
C ALA A 143 -22.41 -10.76 9.69
N ASP A 144 -21.96 -9.91 8.78
CA ASP A 144 -20.55 -9.61 8.54
C ASP A 144 -19.88 -8.99 9.80
N ALA A 145 -20.48 -7.94 10.36
CA ALA A 145 -19.98 -7.32 11.59
C ALA A 145 -19.93 -8.30 12.77
N HIS A 146 -20.82 -9.28 12.82
CA HIS A 146 -20.80 -10.32 13.84
C HIS A 146 -19.59 -11.25 13.66
N ALA A 147 -19.36 -11.71 12.44
CA ALA A 147 -18.23 -12.56 12.10
C ALA A 147 -16.89 -11.84 12.32
N PHE A 148 -16.78 -10.61 11.82
CA PHE A 148 -15.57 -9.79 11.99
C PHE A 148 -15.28 -9.49 13.47
N ARG A 149 -16.31 -9.20 14.27
CA ARG A 149 -16.17 -9.05 15.72
C ARG A 149 -15.64 -10.32 16.39
N ALA A 150 -16.09 -11.50 15.96
CA ALA A 150 -15.61 -12.78 16.50
C ALA A 150 -14.13 -12.99 16.13
N LEU A 151 -13.72 -12.70 14.90
CA LEU A 151 -12.33 -12.72 14.45
C LEU A 151 -11.46 -11.81 15.33
N MET A 152 -11.84 -10.53 15.48
CA MET A 152 -11.04 -9.56 16.22
C MET A 152 -10.93 -9.89 17.72
N ARG A 153 -11.96 -10.48 18.31
CA ARG A 153 -11.91 -11.00 19.69
C ARG A 153 -10.91 -12.16 19.79
N HIS A 154 -10.97 -13.10 18.86
CA HIS A 154 -10.06 -14.23 18.80
C HIS A 154 -8.60 -13.77 18.67
N LEU A 155 -8.32 -12.82 17.79
CA LEU A 155 -6.97 -12.24 17.63
C LEU A 155 -6.47 -11.58 18.92
N ARG A 156 -7.31 -10.83 19.61
CA ARG A 156 -6.93 -10.24 20.90
C ARG A 156 -6.53 -11.32 21.92
N GLU A 157 -7.25 -12.42 21.96
CA GLU A 157 -7.05 -13.51 22.91
C GLU A 157 -5.83 -14.37 22.55
N SER A 158 -5.60 -14.66 21.28
CA SER A 158 -4.56 -15.58 20.79
C SER A 158 -3.26 -14.89 20.38
N ASP A 159 -3.29 -13.62 19.96
CA ASP A 159 -2.14 -12.88 19.41
C ASP A 159 -1.83 -11.56 20.12
N GLY A 160 -2.73 -11.05 20.98
CA GLY A 160 -2.61 -9.72 21.58
C GLY A 160 -1.32 -9.45 22.36
N GLN A 161 -0.63 -10.49 22.83
CA GLN A 161 0.67 -10.36 23.51
C GLN A 161 1.86 -10.48 22.54
N GLN A 162 1.73 -11.24 21.45
CA GLN A 162 2.79 -11.48 20.49
C GLN A 162 2.82 -10.43 19.37
N GLN A 163 1.67 -9.83 19.04
CA GLN A 163 1.54 -8.81 17.98
C GLN A 163 2.08 -9.30 16.63
N THR A 164 1.77 -10.55 16.28
CA THR A 164 2.10 -11.11 14.98
C THR A 164 1.25 -10.44 13.90
N VAL A 165 -0.03 -10.17 14.22
CA VAL A 165 -0.95 -9.41 13.37
C VAL A 165 -0.83 -7.92 13.70
N LEU A 166 -0.49 -7.11 12.69
CA LEU A 166 -0.23 -5.67 12.85
C LEU A 166 -1.42 -4.80 12.47
N MET A 167 -2.14 -5.17 11.43
CA MET A 167 -3.24 -4.40 10.83
C MET A 167 -4.26 -5.35 10.21
N VAL A 168 -5.44 -4.81 9.90
CA VAL A 168 -6.48 -5.55 9.17
C VAL A 168 -7.03 -4.69 8.03
N GLN A 169 -7.05 -5.23 6.82
CA GLN A 169 -7.84 -4.73 5.71
C GLN A 169 -9.27 -5.21 5.87
N VAL A 170 -10.23 -4.29 5.84
CA VAL A 170 -11.65 -4.62 5.97
C VAL A 170 -12.28 -4.63 4.59
N GLU A 171 -12.74 -5.79 4.16
CA GLU A 171 -13.16 -6.07 2.79
C GLU A 171 -11.99 -5.97 1.78
N ASN A 172 -12.26 -6.27 0.51
CA ASN A 172 -11.26 -6.12 -0.53
C ASN A 172 -11.87 -5.57 -1.82
N GLU A 173 -11.24 -4.50 -2.35
CA GLU A 173 -11.58 -3.87 -3.63
C GLU A 173 -13.09 -3.68 -3.82
N VAL A 174 -13.70 -3.06 -2.80
CA VAL A 174 -15.15 -2.85 -2.76
C VAL A 174 -15.61 -1.88 -3.84
N GLY A 175 -16.85 -2.07 -4.27
CA GLY A 175 -17.52 -1.25 -5.26
C GLY A 175 -18.54 -2.06 -6.04
N ILE A 176 -19.45 -1.40 -6.73
CA ILE A 176 -20.40 -2.07 -7.59
C ILE A 176 -19.83 -2.27 -8.99
N LEU A 177 -20.01 -3.46 -9.55
CA LEU A 177 -19.55 -3.85 -10.87
C LEU A 177 -20.75 -4.34 -11.70
N GLY A 178 -20.78 -4.04 -13.01
CA GLY A 178 -21.86 -4.39 -13.92
C GLY A 178 -23.06 -3.45 -13.86
N ALA A 179 -23.05 -2.44 -12.98
CA ALA A 179 -24.00 -1.35 -12.91
C ALA A 179 -23.32 -0.12 -12.29
N GLY A 180 -23.79 1.08 -12.61
CA GLY A 180 -23.22 2.31 -12.01
C GLY A 180 -23.62 2.51 -10.55
N ARG A 181 -24.66 1.83 -10.08
CA ARG A 181 -25.15 1.77 -8.70
C ARG A 181 -26.11 0.61 -8.48
N ASP A 182 -26.50 0.34 -7.24
CA ASP A 182 -27.61 -0.53 -6.91
C ASP A 182 -28.94 0.09 -7.40
N HIS A 183 -29.78 -0.73 -8.03
CA HIS A 183 -31.12 -0.39 -8.53
C HIS A 183 -32.25 -1.12 -7.79
N SER A 184 -31.98 -1.63 -6.59
CA SER A 184 -33.03 -2.17 -5.73
C SER A 184 -34.08 -1.07 -5.38
N PRO A 185 -35.31 -1.42 -5.06
CA PRO A 185 -36.34 -0.43 -4.70
C PRO A 185 -35.89 0.51 -3.58
N GLU A 186 -35.14 0.02 -2.60
CA GLU A 186 -34.59 0.82 -1.52
C GLU A 186 -33.51 1.77 -2.03
N ALA A 187 -32.60 1.29 -2.90
CA ALA A 187 -31.59 2.12 -3.52
C ALA A 187 -32.20 3.25 -4.37
N GLU A 188 -33.23 2.96 -5.15
CA GLU A 188 -33.95 3.98 -5.93
C GLU A 188 -34.58 5.05 -5.04
N ARG A 189 -35.22 4.63 -3.95
CA ARG A 189 -35.83 5.54 -2.98
C ARG A 189 -34.79 6.46 -2.33
N LEU A 190 -33.65 5.90 -1.87
CA LEU A 190 -32.57 6.65 -1.23
C LEU A 190 -31.82 7.56 -2.22
N PHE A 191 -31.56 7.08 -3.43
CA PHE A 191 -30.89 7.85 -4.46
C PHE A 191 -31.70 9.05 -4.95
N SER A 192 -33.04 8.90 -5.03
CA SER A 192 -33.95 9.97 -5.40
C SER A 192 -34.23 10.95 -4.25
N GLY A 193 -33.93 10.54 -3.04
CA GLY A 193 -34.11 11.32 -1.81
C GLY A 193 -33.03 12.36 -1.56
N PRO A 194 -33.09 13.03 -0.39
CA PRO A 194 -32.06 13.95 0.02
C PRO A 194 -30.75 13.24 0.38
N ILE A 195 -29.63 13.92 0.17
CA ILE A 195 -28.33 13.49 0.70
C ILE A 195 -28.39 13.53 2.24
N PRO A 196 -27.75 12.56 2.94
CA PRO A 196 -27.63 12.59 4.39
C PRO A 196 -27.02 13.90 4.90
N GLU A 197 -27.65 14.50 5.91
CA GLU A 197 -27.22 15.81 6.43
C GLU A 197 -25.77 15.77 6.97
N SER A 198 -25.32 14.65 7.55
CA SER A 198 -23.94 14.48 8.01
C SER A 198 -22.93 14.60 6.87
N LEU A 199 -23.23 14.02 5.68
CA LEU A 199 -22.38 14.19 4.51
C LEU A 199 -22.38 15.64 4.04
N MET A 200 -23.57 16.28 3.98
CA MET A 200 -23.64 17.70 3.56
C MET A 200 -22.91 18.65 4.50
N GLN A 201 -22.98 18.42 5.81
CA GLN A 201 -22.22 19.19 6.80
C GLN A 201 -20.71 19.05 6.59
N TYR A 202 -20.25 17.79 6.40
CA TYR A 202 -18.84 17.53 6.13
C TYR A 202 -18.36 18.21 4.84
N LEU A 203 -19.12 18.11 3.75
CA LEU A 203 -18.79 18.72 2.46
C LEU A 203 -18.72 20.25 2.53
N ARG A 204 -19.58 20.88 3.33
CA ARG A 204 -19.58 22.32 3.54
C ARG A 204 -18.40 22.78 4.41
N ALA A 205 -18.01 21.96 5.39
CA ALA A 205 -16.87 22.25 6.25
C ALA A 205 -15.51 22.13 5.53
N HIS A 206 -15.45 21.36 4.44
CA HIS A 206 -14.21 21.07 3.70
C HIS A 206 -14.36 21.40 2.20
N PRO A 207 -14.67 22.65 1.82
CA PRO A 207 -15.00 23.01 0.43
C PRO A 207 -13.83 22.84 -0.55
N ASP A 208 -12.60 22.97 -0.06
CA ASP A 208 -11.38 22.95 -0.88
C ASP A 208 -10.78 21.53 -1.03
N TRP A 209 -11.39 20.52 -0.40
CA TRP A 209 -10.86 19.16 -0.35
C TRP A 209 -11.34 18.26 -1.48
N PHE A 210 -12.12 18.77 -2.41
CA PHE A 210 -12.63 17.98 -3.51
C PHE A 210 -11.69 18.00 -4.72
N PRO A 211 -11.46 16.83 -5.34
CA PRO A 211 -10.71 16.80 -6.58
C PRO A 211 -11.42 17.64 -7.66
N PRO A 212 -10.66 18.22 -8.61
CA PRO A 212 -11.21 19.10 -9.65
C PRO A 212 -12.36 18.49 -10.45
N GLU A 213 -12.36 17.17 -10.60
CA GLU A 213 -13.40 16.41 -11.30
C GLU A 213 -14.76 16.51 -10.61
N LEU A 214 -14.79 16.51 -9.28
CA LEU A 214 -16.00 16.66 -8.49
C LEU A 214 -16.33 18.14 -8.21
N THR A 215 -15.34 19.01 -8.11
CA THR A 215 -15.55 20.43 -7.81
C THR A 215 -16.35 21.13 -8.90
N ARG A 216 -16.15 20.77 -10.18
CA ARG A 216 -16.87 21.35 -11.33
C ARG A 216 -18.34 20.93 -11.41
N ALA A 217 -18.70 19.78 -10.89
CA ALA A 217 -20.06 19.22 -10.92
C ALA A 217 -20.85 19.51 -9.65
N ARG A 218 -20.21 20.05 -8.60
CA ARG A 218 -20.79 20.15 -7.27
C ARG A 218 -21.63 21.40 -7.07
N ASN A 219 -22.86 21.22 -6.61
CA ASN A 219 -23.71 22.29 -6.13
C ASN A 219 -24.09 22.04 -4.66
N LEU A 220 -23.37 22.64 -3.72
CA LEU A 220 -23.63 22.49 -2.27
C LEU A 220 -24.98 23.06 -1.80
N ASN A 221 -25.73 23.74 -2.68
CA ASN A 221 -27.10 24.13 -2.44
C ASN A 221 -28.12 23.09 -2.92
N GLY A 222 -27.65 22.04 -3.61
CA GLY A 222 -28.47 20.89 -3.98
C GLY A 222 -28.89 20.09 -2.74
N LEU A 223 -30.04 19.46 -2.80
CA LEU A 223 -30.55 18.61 -1.71
C LEU A 223 -30.48 17.13 -2.04
N THR A 224 -30.35 16.77 -3.31
CA THR A 224 -30.32 15.38 -3.80
C THR A 224 -28.96 15.00 -4.35
N TRP A 225 -28.70 13.71 -4.46
CA TRP A 225 -27.45 13.18 -5.02
C TRP A 225 -27.11 13.80 -6.39
N ARG A 226 -28.09 13.80 -7.32
CA ARG A 226 -27.89 14.42 -8.64
C ARG A 226 -27.73 15.93 -8.57
N GLY A 227 -28.41 16.57 -7.63
CA GLY A 227 -28.31 18.02 -7.43
C GLY A 227 -26.95 18.46 -6.93
N VAL A 228 -26.28 17.64 -6.13
CA VAL A 228 -24.93 17.94 -5.58
C VAL A 228 -23.81 17.41 -6.49
N PHE A 229 -23.90 16.15 -6.95
CA PHE A 229 -22.81 15.47 -7.64
C PHE A 229 -23.00 15.35 -9.17
N GLY A 230 -24.14 15.81 -9.71
CA GLY A 230 -24.37 15.77 -11.16
C GLY A 230 -24.26 14.37 -11.74
N ASN A 231 -23.39 14.21 -12.74
CA ASN A 231 -23.17 12.91 -13.42
C ASN A 231 -22.38 11.89 -12.58
N THR A 232 -21.67 12.33 -11.54
CA THR A 232 -20.93 11.44 -10.63
C THR A 232 -21.80 10.98 -9.45
N ALA A 233 -23.07 11.36 -9.41
CA ALA A 233 -24.00 11.01 -8.34
C ALA A 233 -24.13 9.48 -8.09
N PRO A 234 -24.17 8.60 -9.10
CA PRO A 234 -24.18 7.15 -8.88
C PRO A 234 -22.94 6.68 -8.09
N GLU A 235 -21.77 7.13 -8.49
CA GLU A 235 -20.49 6.84 -7.82
C GLU A 235 -20.49 7.32 -6.36
N ALA A 236 -20.85 8.59 -6.13
CA ALA A 236 -20.89 9.17 -4.79
C ALA A 236 -21.92 8.47 -3.87
N PHE A 237 -23.06 8.07 -4.41
CA PHE A 237 -24.07 7.30 -3.68
C PHE A 237 -23.54 5.94 -3.23
N MET A 238 -22.87 5.22 -4.13
CA MET A 238 -22.29 3.92 -3.78
C MET A 238 -21.12 4.09 -2.80
N ALA A 239 -20.27 5.08 -2.98
CA ALA A 239 -19.17 5.37 -2.07
C ALA A 239 -19.65 5.62 -0.63
N TRP A 240 -20.72 6.41 -0.48
CA TRP A 240 -21.34 6.63 0.83
C TRP A 240 -21.84 5.33 1.47
N ASN A 241 -22.53 4.48 0.71
CA ASN A 241 -23.13 3.27 1.24
C ASN A 241 -22.08 2.19 1.56
N TYR A 242 -21.07 2.00 0.70
CA TYR A 242 -19.93 1.13 1.01
C TYR A 242 -19.17 1.62 2.24
N ALA A 243 -18.80 2.91 2.29
CA ALA A 243 -18.08 3.48 3.42
C ALA A 243 -18.85 3.32 4.74
N ARG A 244 -20.16 3.57 4.75
CA ARG A 244 -21.02 3.39 5.94
C ARG A 244 -21.13 1.94 6.41
N TYR A 245 -21.13 1.00 5.47
CA TYR A 245 -21.13 -0.43 5.79
C TYR A 245 -19.80 -0.84 6.42
N ILE A 246 -18.70 -0.50 5.76
CA ILE A 246 -17.33 -0.83 6.21
C ILE A 246 -17.02 -0.16 7.56
N ASP A 247 -17.49 1.07 7.78
CA ASP A 247 -17.38 1.76 9.07
C ASP A 247 -17.95 0.93 10.22
N GLN A 248 -19.14 0.38 10.02
CA GLN A 248 -19.82 -0.40 11.06
C GLN A 248 -19.15 -1.75 11.31
N VAL A 249 -18.66 -2.41 10.25
CA VAL A 249 -17.84 -3.64 10.37
C VAL A 249 -16.54 -3.33 11.12
N SER A 250 -15.82 -2.29 10.71
CA SER A 250 -14.57 -1.85 11.36
C SER A 250 -14.78 -1.45 12.81
N ALA A 251 -15.81 -0.65 13.10
CA ALA A 251 -16.14 -0.25 14.47
C ALA A 251 -16.45 -1.45 15.35
N ALA A 252 -17.21 -2.44 14.83
CA ALA A 252 -17.51 -3.67 15.54
C ALA A 252 -16.24 -4.45 15.91
N GLY A 253 -15.27 -4.53 15.00
CA GLY A 253 -13.97 -5.15 15.22
C GLY A 253 -13.12 -4.37 16.23
N LYS A 254 -13.00 -3.05 16.08
CA LYS A 254 -12.21 -2.18 16.97
C LYS A 254 -12.70 -2.20 18.42
N THR A 255 -13.98 -2.47 18.68
CA THR A 255 -14.48 -2.68 20.05
C THR A 255 -13.84 -3.88 20.75
N GLN A 256 -13.33 -4.84 19.99
CA GLN A 256 -12.67 -6.04 20.51
C GLN A 256 -11.14 -5.87 20.54
N TYR A 257 -10.54 -5.48 19.41
CA TYR A 257 -9.10 -5.31 19.28
C TYR A 257 -8.81 -4.15 18.31
N PRO A 258 -8.40 -2.97 18.82
CA PRO A 258 -8.29 -1.75 18.03
C PRO A 258 -7.00 -1.66 17.22
N LEU A 259 -6.68 -2.68 16.43
CA LEU A 259 -5.62 -2.62 15.42
C LEU A 259 -5.95 -1.55 14.37
N PRO A 260 -4.95 -0.98 13.69
CA PRO A 260 -5.19 -0.15 12.51
C PRO A 260 -5.97 -0.91 11.45
N MET A 261 -6.99 -0.25 10.88
CA MET A 261 -7.87 -0.83 9.87
C MET A 261 -7.94 0.06 8.64
N PHE A 262 -7.92 -0.55 7.47
CA PHE A 262 -7.97 0.14 6.18
C PHE A 262 -8.84 -0.60 5.17
N VAL A 263 -9.12 0.06 4.07
CA VAL A 263 -9.78 -0.52 2.90
C VAL A 263 -8.98 -0.17 1.65
N ASN A 264 -8.90 -1.11 0.71
CA ASN A 264 -8.16 -0.97 -0.55
C ASN A 264 -9.07 -0.74 -1.76
N ALA A 265 -8.49 -0.30 -2.86
CA ALA A 265 -9.20 -0.01 -4.10
C ALA A 265 -8.50 -0.59 -5.32
N GLN A 266 -9.24 -1.34 -6.13
CA GLN A 266 -8.89 -1.60 -7.52
C GLN A 266 -9.03 -0.31 -8.31
N LEU A 267 -7.94 0.17 -8.89
CA LEU A 267 -7.89 1.44 -9.59
C LEU A 267 -8.51 1.36 -11.00
N PRO A 268 -9.34 2.34 -11.41
CA PRO A 268 -9.96 2.34 -12.72
C PRO A 268 -8.92 2.50 -13.85
N ALA A 269 -9.19 1.85 -14.98
CA ALA A 269 -8.47 2.14 -16.22
C ALA A 269 -8.88 3.52 -16.77
N PRO A 270 -8.02 4.17 -17.59
CA PRO A 270 -8.38 5.40 -18.24
C PRO A 270 -9.68 5.27 -19.04
N LEU A 271 -10.60 6.23 -18.88
CA LEU A 271 -11.90 6.32 -19.57
C LEU A 271 -12.99 5.31 -19.15
N GLU A 272 -12.75 4.46 -18.18
CA GLU A 272 -13.79 3.63 -17.59
C GLU A 272 -14.88 4.47 -16.90
N ARG A 273 -16.12 3.99 -17.00
CA ARG A 273 -17.31 4.62 -16.41
C ARG A 273 -17.76 3.84 -15.18
N ALA A 274 -18.54 4.49 -14.34
CA ALA A 274 -19.14 3.84 -13.19
C ALA A 274 -19.86 2.54 -13.60
N GLY A 275 -19.50 1.42 -12.96
CA GLY A 275 -19.95 0.07 -13.26
C GLY A 275 -19.02 -0.76 -14.16
N GLU A 276 -18.02 -0.14 -14.80
CA GLU A 276 -16.97 -0.84 -15.57
C GLU A 276 -15.76 -1.19 -14.68
N TYR A 277 -15.65 -0.56 -13.54
CA TYR A 277 -14.71 -0.83 -12.43
C TYR A 277 -15.49 -0.89 -11.11
N PRO A 278 -14.90 -1.31 -9.98
CA PRO A 278 -15.56 -1.31 -8.66
C PRO A 278 -15.97 0.10 -8.20
N SER A 279 -17.15 0.56 -8.65
CA SER A 279 -17.60 1.94 -8.47
C SER A 279 -18.12 2.17 -7.05
N GLY A 280 -17.71 3.30 -6.47
CA GLY A 280 -18.00 3.61 -5.08
C GLY A 280 -16.94 3.04 -4.12
N GLY A 281 -15.85 2.45 -4.63
CA GLY A 281 -14.69 2.09 -3.83
C GLY A 281 -13.91 3.32 -3.31
N PRO A 282 -12.86 3.11 -2.49
CA PRO A 282 -12.07 4.17 -1.88
C PRO A 282 -11.07 4.81 -2.87
N HIS A 283 -11.56 5.19 -4.05
CA HIS A 283 -10.81 5.94 -5.05
C HIS A 283 -10.56 7.38 -4.59
N PRO A 284 -9.50 8.06 -5.07
CA PRO A 284 -9.21 9.44 -4.70
C PRO A 284 -10.39 10.41 -4.86
N VAL A 285 -11.24 10.19 -5.86
CA VAL A 285 -12.49 10.95 -6.08
C VAL A 285 -13.49 10.79 -4.93
N ASN A 286 -13.45 9.69 -4.19
CA ASN A 286 -14.37 9.35 -3.10
C ASN A 286 -13.78 9.59 -1.70
N PHE A 287 -12.53 10.04 -1.57
CA PHE A 287 -11.85 10.16 -0.27
C PHE A 287 -12.65 10.92 0.77
N GLU A 288 -13.20 12.08 0.40
CA GLU A 288 -13.95 12.89 1.34
C GLU A 288 -15.29 12.26 1.76
N ILE A 289 -15.86 11.43 0.89
CA ILE A 289 -17.05 10.64 1.22
C ILE A 289 -16.68 9.55 2.24
N TYR A 290 -15.57 8.84 2.02
CA TYR A 290 -15.07 7.83 2.97
C TYR A 290 -14.69 8.45 4.31
N ARG A 291 -14.01 9.59 4.34
CA ARG A 291 -13.67 10.31 5.57
C ARG A 291 -14.90 10.75 6.35
N ALA A 292 -15.94 11.19 5.64
CA ALA A 292 -17.22 11.57 6.27
C ALA A 292 -18.02 10.37 6.79
N ALA A 293 -17.94 9.23 6.08
CA ALA A 293 -18.81 8.08 6.29
C ALA A 293 -18.19 6.98 7.15
N ALA A 294 -16.85 6.87 7.18
CA ALA A 294 -16.13 5.75 7.79
C ALA A 294 -15.01 6.19 8.76
N PRO A 295 -15.36 6.89 9.86
CA PRO A 295 -14.37 7.35 10.85
C PRO A 295 -13.68 6.21 11.61
N ALA A 296 -14.17 4.98 11.54
CA ALA A 296 -13.52 3.81 12.14
C ALA A 296 -12.34 3.30 11.29
N LEU A 297 -12.22 3.70 10.02
CA LEU A 297 -11.05 3.41 9.21
C LEU A 297 -9.90 4.37 9.55
N ASP A 298 -8.69 3.85 9.54
CA ASP A 298 -7.49 4.66 9.76
C ASP A 298 -6.96 5.28 8.47
N PHE A 299 -7.09 4.60 7.32
CA PHE A 299 -6.64 5.10 6.01
C PHE A 299 -7.28 4.34 4.85
N LEU A 300 -7.04 4.86 3.64
CA LEU A 300 -7.46 4.30 2.36
C LEU A 300 -6.20 3.92 1.56
N ALA A 301 -6.20 2.77 0.89
CA ALA A 301 -5.03 2.21 0.24
C ALA A 301 -5.26 1.88 -1.24
N PRO A 302 -4.24 2.03 -2.13
CA PRO A 302 -4.35 1.69 -3.54
C PRO A 302 -3.79 0.32 -3.86
N ASP A 303 -4.42 -0.41 -4.79
CA ASP A 303 -3.87 -1.59 -5.45
C ASP A 303 -3.35 -1.20 -6.82
N ILE A 304 -2.03 -1.11 -6.98
CA ILE A 304 -1.43 -0.43 -8.12
C ILE A 304 -0.84 -1.44 -9.11
N TYR A 305 -1.60 -1.72 -10.17
CA TYR A 305 -1.18 -2.55 -11.29
C TYR A 305 -0.86 -1.76 -12.56
N TRP A 306 -1.17 -0.45 -12.57
CA TRP A 306 -0.93 0.44 -13.71
C TRP A 306 0.50 0.95 -13.76
N PRO A 307 1.05 1.22 -14.98
CA PRO A 307 2.44 1.66 -15.13
C PRO A 307 2.74 3.05 -14.55
N ASN A 308 1.73 3.88 -14.31
CA ASN A 308 1.86 5.20 -13.71
C ASN A 308 1.81 5.15 -12.16
N PHE A 309 2.69 4.34 -11.58
CA PHE A 309 2.76 4.06 -10.15
C PHE A 309 2.90 5.33 -9.30
N GLU A 310 3.80 6.23 -9.68
CA GLU A 310 4.10 7.47 -8.97
C GLU A 310 2.87 8.39 -8.89
N TYR A 311 2.12 8.49 -9.98
CA TYR A 311 0.87 9.28 -10.04
C TYR A 311 -0.15 8.81 -9.02
N TRP A 312 -0.31 7.49 -8.86
CA TRP A 312 -1.27 6.96 -7.91
C TRP A 312 -0.80 7.14 -6.47
N LEU A 313 0.50 6.96 -6.18
CA LEU A 313 1.04 7.21 -4.84
C LEU A 313 0.85 8.67 -4.41
N GLU A 314 1.12 9.63 -5.30
CA GLU A 314 0.89 11.05 -5.04
C GLU A 314 -0.58 11.32 -4.67
N ARG A 315 -1.53 10.72 -5.39
CA ARG A 315 -2.96 10.91 -5.10
C ARG A 315 -3.42 10.24 -3.80
N TYR A 316 -2.80 9.14 -3.39
CA TYR A 316 -3.13 8.47 -2.14
C TYR A 316 -2.40 9.03 -0.91
N SER A 317 -1.29 9.72 -1.10
CA SER A 317 -0.60 10.46 -0.03
C SER A 317 -1.18 11.85 0.22
N ASP A 318 -2.16 12.29 -0.59
CA ASP A 318 -2.81 13.59 -0.43
C ASP A 318 -3.57 13.68 0.91
N ARG A 319 -3.50 14.86 1.53
CA ARG A 319 -4.31 15.25 2.70
C ARG A 319 -4.15 14.35 3.93
N ASP A 320 -2.90 14.06 4.30
CA ASP A 320 -2.57 13.29 5.50
C ASP A 320 -3.13 11.85 5.52
N ASN A 321 -3.43 11.28 4.34
CA ASN A 321 -3.75 9.87 4.27
C ASN A 321 -2.48 9.05 4.48
N PRO A 322 -2.42 8.18 5.50
CA PRO A 322 -1.28 7.29 5.70
C PRO A 322 -1.02 6.45 4.46
N LEU A 323 0.20 6.47 3.93
CA LEU A 323 0.49 5.76 2.69
C LEU A 323 1.01 4.35 2.96
N PHE A 324 0.21 3.38 2.58
CA PHE A 324 0.51 1.97 2.52
C PHE A 324 0.01 1.42 1.18
N VAL A 325 0.83 0.63 0.50
CA VAL A 325 0.45 -0.05 -0.75
C VAL A 325 0.29 -1.54 -0.45
N PRO A 326 -0.95 -2.02 -0.24
CA PRO A 326 -1.18 -3.41 0.12
C PRO A 326 -0.98 -4.36 -1.06
N GLU A 327 -1.24 -3.88 -2.29
CA GLU A 327 -1.22 -4.71 -3.48
C GLU A 327 -0.59 -3.95 -4.66
N ALA A 328 0.40 -4.56 -5.30
CA ALA A 328 1.08 -3.99 -6.46
C ALA A 328 1.56 -5.08 -7.41
N ARG A 329 1.87 -4.69 -8.66
CA ARG A 329 2.42 -5.59 -9.67
C ARG A 329 3.77 -6.17 -9.20
N LEU A 330 3.88 -7.50 -9.21
CA LEU A 330 5.06 -8.22 -8.70
C LEU A 330 6.34 -7.87 -9.47
N GLU A 331 6.28 -7.83 -10.80
CA GLU A 331 7.45 -7.62 -11.66
C GLU A 331 8.04 -6.21 -11.51
N ALA A 332 7.21 -5.21 -11.23
CA ALA A 332 7.64 -3.83 -10.98
C ALA A 332 8.02 -3.57 -9.52
N GLY A 333 7.65 -4.48 -8.62
CA GLY A 333 7.85 -4.36 -7.18
C GLY A 333 9.28 -4.04 -6.77
N PRO A 334 10.31 -4.72 -7.32
CA PRO A 334 11.70 -4.47 -6.98
C PRO A 334 12.16 -3.02 -7.17
N PHE A 335 11.62 -2.33 -8.17
CA PHE A 335 11.98 -0.95 -8.51
C PHE A 335 11.06 0.06 -7.80
N ASN A 336 9.75 -0.20 -7.82
CA ASN A 336 8.74 0.67 -7.21
C ASN A 336 8.93 0.85 -5.71
N ALA A 337 9.50 -0.13 -5.02
CA ALA A 337 9.82 -0.06 -3.59
C ALA A 337 10.71 1.15 -3.24
N PHE A 338 11.68 1.50 -4.09
CA PHE A 338 12.59 2.63 -3.86
C PHE A 338 11.86 3.98 -3.92
N PHE A 339 10.90 4.13 -4.84
CA PHE A 339 10.06 5.31 -4.90
C PHE A 339 9.07 5.35 -3.73
N ALA A 340 8.42 4.23 -3.44
CA ALA A 340 7.43 4.13 -2.36
C ALA A 340 8.03 4.54 -1.01
N TYR A 341 9.20 4.02 -0.66
CA TYR A 341 9.85 4.35 0.62
C TYR A 341 10.62 5.67 0.58
N GLY A 342 11.26 6.01 -0.54
CA GLY A 342 12.16 7.16 -0.65
C GLY A 342 11.42 8.47 -0.87
N GLU A 343 10.58 8.54 -1.88
CA GLU A 343 9.86 9.76 -2.29
C GLU A 343 8.50 9.86 -1.62
N ALA A 344 7.67 8.81 -1.79
CA ALA A 344 6.30 8.82 -1.30
C ALA A 344 6.20 8.58 0.21
N ARG A 345 7.28 8.16 0.87
CA ARG A 345 7.38 7.95 2.32
C ARG A 345 6.34 6.97 2.85
N ALA A 346 6.02 5.95 2.05
CA ALA A 346 5.14 4.89 2.49
C ALA A 346 5.71 4.16 3.71
N PHE A 347 4.87 3.82 4.67
CA PHE A 347 5.28 2.98 5.79
C PHE A 347 5.24 1.49 5.45
N GLY A 348 4.72 1.13 4.25
CA GLY A 348 4.75 -0.23 3.74
C GLY A 348 4.38 -0.32 2.26
N PHE A 349 4.92 -1.36 1.63
CA PHE A 349 4.71 -1.69 0.22
C PHE A 349 4.72 -3.20 0.05
N SER A 350 3.76 -3.75 -0.70
CA SER A 350 3.52 -5.19 -0.79
C SER A 350 3.16 -5.61 -2.23
N PRO A 351 4.09 -6.19 -3.00
CA PRO A 351 3.74 -6.84 -4.26
C PRO A 351 2.82 -8.05 -4.05
N PHE A 352 1.90 -8.28 -5.01
CA PHE A 352 0.94 -9.39 -4.99
C PHE A 352 1.58 -10.70 -5.45
N ALA A 353 1.05 -11.83 -4.95
CA ALA A 353 1.42 -13.20 -5.32
C ALA A 353 2.89 -13.56 -5.04
N VAL A 354 3.44 -13.08 -3.92
CA VAL A 354 4.82 -13.38 -3.50
C VAL A 354 5.05 -14.86 -3.20
N ASP A 355 4.01 -15.65 -2.97
CA ASP A 355 4.05 -17.12 -2.83
C ASP A 355 4.40 -17.85 -4.14
N THR A 356 4.46 -17.13 -5.26
CA THR A 356 4.92 -17.65 -6.56
C THR A 356 6.39 -17.36 -6.85
N LEU A 357 7.06 -16.57 -6.01
CA LEU A 357 8.47 -16.23 -6.19
C LEU A 357 9.38 -17.47 -6.04
N PRO A 358 10.47 -17.54 -6.83
CA PRO A 358 11.49 -18.55 -6.66
C PRO A 358 12.13 -18.45 -5.26
N ASP A 359 12.34 -19.61 -4.63
CA ASP A 359 13.05 -19.68 -3.35
C ASP A 359 14.55 -19.38 -3.57
N VAL A 360 15.10 -18.40 -2.86
CA VAL A 360 16.50 -17.99 -2.97
C VAL A 360 17.50 -19.10 -2.58
N GLU A 361 17.12 -20.02 -1.68
CA GLU A 361 17.98 -21.15 -1.31
C GLU A 361 18.10 -22.20 -2.43
N THR A 362 17.06 -22.38 -3.22
CA THR A 362 17.01 -23.38 -4.29
C THR A 362 17.28 -22.79 -5.66
N ALA A 363 17.22 -21.46 -5.78
CA ALA A 363 17.57 -20.76 -7.01
C ALA A 363 19.09 -20.87 -7.24
N ALA A 364 19.48 -21.41 -8.39
CA ALA A 364 20.88 -21.49 -8.78
C ALA A 364 21.54 -20.10 -9.00
N ASP A 365 20.77 -19.04 -8.90
CA ASP A 365 21.14 -17.67 -9.21
C ASP A 365 20.20 -16.70 -8.50
N ASP A 366 20.74 -15.86 -7.60
CA ASP A 366 19.99 -14.82 -6.86
C ASP A 366 19.31 -13.80 -7.79
N SER A 367 19.79 -13.66 -9.03
CA SER A 367 19.17 -12.78 -10.04
C SER A 367 17.73 -13.19 -10.41
N LYS A 368 17.32 -14.40 -10.04
CA LYS A 368 15.97 -14.91 -10.30
C LYS A 368 14.90 -14.38 -9.34
N ASN A 369 15.30 -13.71 -8.26
CA ASN A 369 14.38 -13.07 -7.32
C ASN A 369 14.77 -11.61 -7.08
N PRO A 370 14.49 -10.70 -8.02
CA PRO A 370 14.84 -9.27 -7.89
C PRO A 370 14.19 -8.61 -6.66
N LEU A 371 12.99 -9.07 -6.23
CA LEU A 371 12.35 -8.55 -5.04
C LEU A 371 13.15 -8.86 -3.78
N ALA A 372 13.67 -10.08 -3.64
CA ALA A 372 14.52 -10.45 -2.52
C ALA A 372 15.79 -9.59 -2.48
N GLN A 373 16.45 -9.34 -3.62
CA GLN A 373 17.61 -8.47 -3.69
C GLN A 373 17.29 -7.01 -3.30
N SER A 374 16.19 -6.48 -3.81
CA SER A 374 15.70 -5.14 -3.49
C SER A 374 15.45 -5.00 -1.99
N TYR A 375 14.70 -5.94 -1.40
CA TYR A 375 14.39 -5.91 0.04
C TYR A 375 15.62 -6.18 0.92
N ALA A 376 16.55 -7.02 0.50
CA ALA A 376 17.83 -7.21 1.21
C ALA A 376 18.63 -5.90 1.36
N VAL A 377 18.56 -5.02 0.37
CA VAL A 377 19.21 -3.70 0.43
C VAL A 377 18.39 -2.71 1.25
N LEU A 378 17.08 -2.62 1.03
CA LEU A 378 16.22 -1.66 1.71
C LEU A 378 16.06 -1.96 3.21
N GLN A 379 16.01 -3.22 3.61
CA GLN A 379 15.94 -3.63 5.01
C GLN A 379 17.13 -3.12 5.85
N GLN A 380 18.30 -2.96 5.25
CA GLN A 380 19.47 -2.42 5.94
C GLN A 380 19.27 -0.96 6.38
N LEU A 381 18.31 -0.25 5.77
CA LEU A 381 17.93 1.12 6.12
C LEU A 381 16.71 1.17 7.05
N GLY A 382 16.04 0.04 7.30
CA GLY A 382 14.74 -0.04 7.97
C GLY A 382 14.69 0.58 9.37
N ASP A 383 15.79 0.61 10.10
CA ASP A 383 15.89 1.22 11.43
C ASP A 383 16.03 2.76 11.40
N ILE A 384 16.58 3.32 10.34
CA ILE A 384 16.80 4.78 10.19
C ILE A 384 15.81 5.42 9.23
N LEU A 385 15.21 4.64 8.35
CA LEU A 385 14.29 5.11 7.32
C LEU A 385 13.05 5.84 7.89
N PRO A 386 12.36 5.34 8.93
CA PRO A 386 11.19 6.03 9.48
C PRO A 386 11.49 7.45 9.95
N GLN A 387 12.61 7.63 10.66
CA GLN A 387 13.01 8.96 11.12
C GLN A 387 13.44 9.84 9.94
N ALA A 388 14.19 9.31 8.97
CA ALA A 388 14.61 10.05 7.80
C ALA A 388 13.40 10.52 6.94
N GLN A 389 12.36 9.67 6.80
CA GLN A 389 11.10 10.05 6.15
C GLN A 389 10.41 11.21 6.90
N ARG A 390 10.33 11.13 8.23
CA ARG A 390 9.72 12.17 9.08
C ARG A 390 10.45 13.51 8.99
N GLU A 391 11.78 13.47 8.84
CA GLU A 391 12.63 14.65 8.78
C GLU A 391 12.89 15.17 7.36
N ASP A 392 12.17 14.68 6.37
CA ASP A 392 12.34 15.00 4.93
C ASP A 392 13.77 14.75 4.39
N ARG A 393 14.41 13.68 4.91
CA ARG A 393 15.79 13.31 4.57
C ARG A 393 15.87 12.11 3.63
N THR A 394 14.82 11.85 2.87
CA THR A 394 14.77 10.80 1.85
C THR A 394 14.28 11.34 0.52
N ARG A 395 14.80 10.76 -0.58
CA ARG A 395 14.23 10.92 -1.93
C ARG A 395 14.28 9.57 -2.64
N GLY A 396 13.38 9.38 -3.59
CA GLY A 396 13.33 8.18 -4.40
C GLY A 396 12.96 8.49 -5.84
N LEU A 397 13.40 7.67 -6.77
CA LEU A 397 12.95 7.74 -8.16
C LEU A 397 13.00 6.38 -8.83
N VAL A 398 12.23 6.24 -9.90
CA VAL A 398 12.27 5.12 -10.84
C VAL A 398 12.41 5.70 -12.25
N LEU A 399 13.36 5.17 -13.02
CA LEU A 399 13.52 5.47 -14.44
C LEU A 399 13.14 4.25 -15.28
N HIS A 400 12.05 4.35 -16.01
CA HIS A 400 11.62 3.26 -16.89
C HIS A 400 12.39 3.27 -18.21
N VAL A 401 12.81 2.10 -18.68
CA VAL A 401 13.47 1.94 -19.98
C VAL A 401 12.60 2.47 -21.13
N SER A 402 11.28 2.35 -20.98
CA SER A 402 10.31 2.87 -21.94
C SER A 402 10.05 4.38 -21.83
N SER A 403 10.59 5.05 -20.82
CA SER A 403 10.34 6.48 -20.59
C SER A 403 11.00 7.35 -21.68
N PRO A 404 10.30 8.36 -22.21
CA PRO A 404 10.92 9.36 -23.09
C PRO A 404 11.90 10.30 -22.35
N ARG A 405 11.89 10.30 -21.01
CA ARG A 405 12.80 11.11 -20.20
C ARG A 405 14.10 10.35 -19.96
N PRO A 406 15.24 10.85 -20.44
CA PRO A 406 16.54 10.17 -20.30
C PRO A 406 17.13 10.25 -18.89
N SER A 407 16.65 11.18 -18.06
CA SER A 407 17.13 11.41 -16.70
C SER A 407 16.06 12.06 -15.83
N GLN A 408 16.24 11.90 -14.51
CA GLN A 408 15.46 12.60 -13.48
C GLN A 408 16.42 13.15 -12.43
N THR A 409 16.02 14.25 -11.77
CA THR A 409 16.77 14.90 -10.72
C THR A 409 15.94 15.03 -9.45
N VAL A 410 16.55 14.68 -8.31
CA VAL A 410 15.97 14.91 -6.98
C VAL A 410 16.90 15.80 -6.17
N SER A 411 16.35 16.69 -5.33
CA SER A 411 17.10 17.58 -4.44
C SER A 411 17.04 17.03 -3.01
N LEU A 412 18.23 16.92 -2.36
CA LEU A 412 18.33 16.51 -0.97
C LEU A 412 19.58 17.11 -0.32
N GLY A 413 19.44 17.72 0.86
CA GLY A 413 20.55 18.24 1.66
C GLY A 413 21.39 19.32 0.98
N GLY A 414 20.81 20.06 0.03
CA GLY A 414 21.51 21.08 -0.77
C GLY A 414 22.31 20.53 -1.95
N TYR A 415 22.03 19.28 -2.34
CA TYR A 415 22.59 18.64 -3.52
C TYR A 415 21.48 18.17 -4.48
N LEU A 416 21.80 18.21 -5.78
CA LEU A 416 20.98 17.66 -6.85
C LEU A 416 21.60 16.31 -7.27
N PHE A 417 20.82 15.25 -7.16
CA PHE A 417 21.15 13.91 -7.64
C PHE A 417 20.44 13.68 -8.98
N THR A 418 21.20 13.73 -10.06
CA THR A 418 20.68 13.52 -11.42
C THR A 418 21.00 12.11 -11.87
N ALA A 419 19.95 11.28 -11.95
CA ALA A 419 20.04 9.89 -12.37
C ALA A 419 19.71 9.71 -13.85
N SER A 420 20.45 8.84 -14.52
CA SER A 420 20.17 8.31 -15.86
C SER A 420 20.34 6.81 -15.86
N LEU A 421 19.67 6.09 -16.79
CA LEU A 421 19.84 4.63 -16.86
C LEU A 421 21.30 4.26 -17.12
N ALA A 422 21.83 3.34 -16.33
CA ALA A 422 23.18 2.83 -16.49
C ALA A 422 23.30 2.05 -17.80
N ARG A 423 24.43 2.26 -18.50
CA ARG A 423 24.78 1.51 -19.70
C ARG A 423 25.93 0.58 -19.36
N SER A 424 25.71 -0.72 -19.38
CA SER A 424 26.76 -1.69 -19.12
C SER A 424 27.83 -1.69 -20.22
N TRP A 425 29.09 -1.81 -19.81
CA TRP A 425 30.22 -2.05 -20.73
C TRP A 425 30.41 -3.57 -20.91
N PRO A 426 30.64 -4.10 -22.13
CA PRO A 426 30.80 -3.42 -23.43
C PRO A 426 29.50 -3.15 -24.19
N ALA A 427 28.36 -3.60 -23.71
CA ALA A 427 27.06 -3.55 -24.41
C ALA A 427 26.36 -2.19 -24.22
N ARG A 428 27.04 -1.07 -24.44
CA ARG A 428 26.57 0.31 -24.21
C ARG A 428 25.19 0.67 -24.83
N ASN A 429 24.63 -0.19 -25.65
CA ASN A 429 23.39 0.10 -26.39
C ASN A 429 22.19 -0.73 -25.91
N LEU A 430 22.37 -1.64 -24.95
CA LEU A 430 21.28 -2.46 -24.42
C LEU A 430 20.91 -1.95 -23.03
N LEU A 431 19.83 -1.19 -22.94
CA LEU A 431 19.14 -0.92 -21.70
C LEU A 431 18.29 -2.15 -21.41
N GLN A 432 18.52 -2.82 -20.28
CA GLN A 432 17.87 -4.10 -20.01
C GLN A 432 16.81 -3.99 -18.93
N ASP A 433 17.03 -3.16 -17.89
CA ASP A 433 16.11 -3.01 -16.77
C ASP A 433 15.74 -1.55 -16.51
N ASP A 434 14.63 -1.37 -15.80
CA ASP A 434 14.31 -0.12 -15.16
C ASP A 434 15.37 0.20 -14.10
N GLY A 435 15.65 1.47 -13.90
CA GLY A 435 16.56 1.93 -12.87
C GLY A 435 15.79 2.49 -11.68
N ALA A 436 16.25 2.21 -10.47
CA ALA A 436 15.61 2.75 -9.27
C ALA A 436 16.65 3.15 -8.23
N MET A 437 16.38 4.20 -7.47
CA MET A 437 17.18 4.58 -6.31
C MET A 437 16.36 5.18 -5.17
N LEU A 438 16.89 5.01 -3.97
CA LEU A 438 16.55 5.75 -2.77
C LEU A 438 17.82 6.42 -2.25
N VAL A 439 17.77 7.72 -2.00
CA VAL A 439 18.81 8.49 -1.35
C VAL A 439 18.34 8.86 0.06
N LEU A 440 19.17 8.57 1.07
CA LEU A 440 18.90 8.88 2.47
C LEU A 440 20.07 9.66 3.05
N GLN A 441 19.80 10.85 3.55
CA GLN A 441 20.80 11.71 4.18
C GLN A 441 21.04 11.31 5.64
N THR A 442 22.31 11.05 6.00
CA THR A 442 22.73 10.72 7.37
C THR A 442 23.50 11.85 8.05
N GLY A 443 24.12 12.72 7.27
CA GLY A 443 24.87 13.89 7.74
C GLY A 443 24.82 15.03 6.72
N PRO A 444 25.45 16.18 7.00
CA PRO A 444 25.41 17.33 6.09
C PRO A 444 25.88 17.01 4.66
N ASP A 445 26.87 16.13 4.54
CA ASP A 445 27.49 15.71 3.28
C ASP A 445 27.59 14.19 3.17
N GLU A 446 26.85 13.44 3.99
CA GLU A 446 26.83 11.97 4.00
C GLU A 446 25.46 11.41 3.62
N PHE A 447 25.49 10.42 2.73
CA PHE A 447 24.29 9.83 2.16
C PHE A 447 24.44 8.31 2.04
N PHE A 448 23.35 7.58 2.25
CA PHE A 448 23.19 6.25 1.68
C PHE A 448 22.47 6.38 0.34
N VAL A 449 22.99 5.70 -0.66
CA VAL A 449 22.37 5.56 -1.98
C VAL A 449 22.13 4.08 -2.22
N ALA A 450 20.87 3.70 -2.23
CA ALA A 450 20.41 2.33 -2.47
C ALA A 450 19.74 2.26 -3.84
N GLY A 451 20.00 1.22 -4.64
CA GLY A 451 19.33 1.09 -5.94
C GLY A 451 20.03 0.18 -6.94
N THR A 452 19.61 0.30 -8.19
CA THR A 452 20.05 -0.53 -9.32
C THR A 452 19.96 0.24 -10.64
N ALA A 453 20.74 -0.18 -11.64
CA ALA A 453 20.68 0.21 -13.06
C ALA A 453 20.76 1.73 -13.33
N LEU A 454 21.43 2.51 -12.45
CA LEU A 454 21.54 3.97 -12.59
C LEU A 454 22.97 4.47 -12.57
N SER A 455 23.21 5.51 -13.35
CA SER A 455 24.37 6.39 -13.27
C SER A 455 23.91 7.73 -12.70
N VAL A 456 24.43 8.12 -11.52
CA VAL A 456 23.99 9.29 -10.78
C VAL A 456 25.11 10.30 -10.69
N THR A 457 24.93 11.49 -11.23
CA THR A 457 25.82 12.64 -11.05
C THR A 457 25.29 13.54 -9.94
N VAL A 458 26.20 14.17 -9.21
CA VAL A 458 25.86 15.07 -8.10
C VAL A 458 26.34 16.48 -8.40
N SER A 459 25.48 17.47 -8.20
CA SER A 459 25.81 18.89 -8.25
C SER A 459 25.24 19.63 -7.04
N VAL A 460 25.71 20.83 -6.76
CA VAL A 460 25.06 21.68 -5.74
C VAL A 460 23.68 22.13 -6.22
N ASP A 461 22.75 22.21 -5.30
CA ASP A 461 21.52 22.92 -5.49
C ASP A 461 21.78 24.42 -5.24
N VAL A 462 21.85 25.19 -6.30
CA VAL A 462 22.27 26.59 -6.25
C VAL A 462 21.32 27.50 -5.44
N GLU A 463 20.10 27.03 -5.20
CA GLU A 463 19.14 27.73 -4.33
C GLU A 463 19.42 27.50 -2.84
N ALA A 464 20.07 26.41 -2.51
CA ALA A 464 20.33 25.98 -1.13
C ALA A 464 21.83 26.08 -0.73
N ARG A 465 22.77 26.02 -1.70
CA ARG A 465 24.21 25.95 -1.43
C ARG A 465 25.04 26.60 -2.56
N GLU A 466 26.05 27.38 -2.21
CA GLU A 466 26.99 27.97 -3.19
C GLU A 466 28.19 27.04 -3.45
N GLY A 467 28.76 27.12 -4.66
CA GLY A 467 30.01 26.46 -5.02
C GLY A 467 29.87 25.30 -5.99
N ILE A 468 30.88 24.45 -6.00
CA ILE A 468 30.99 23.25 -6.84
C ILE A 468 31.01 22.03 -5.92
N SER A 469 30.18 21.03 -6.20
CA SER A 469 30.25 19.75 -5.48
C SER A 469 31.25 18.77 -6.08
N GLY A 470 31.77 17.90 -5.24
CA GLY A 470 32.53 16.73 -5.62
C GLY A 470 32.23 15.54 -4.73
N ILE A 471 32.62 14.36 -5.19
CA ILE A 471 32.52 13.12 -4.43
C ILE A 471 33.81 12.91 -3.66
N ALA A 472 33.79 12.96 -2.33
CA ALA A 472 34.93 12.69 -1.47
C ALA A 472 35.21 11.18 -1.35
N GLY A 473 34.18 10.36 -1.44
CA GLY A 473 34.33 8.91 -1.42
C GLY A 473 33.01 8.17 -1.63
N ILE A 474 33.15 6.99 -2.20
CA ILE A 474 32.06 6.01 -2.33
C ILE A 474 32.53 4.71 -1.71
N GLU A 475 31.75 4.17 -0.78
CA GLU A 475 32.01 2.88 -0.17
C GLU A 475 30.87 1.92 -0.49
N GLU A 476 31.22 0.74 -0.96
CA GLU A 476 30.30 -0.40 -1.04
C GLU A 476 30.45 -1.22 0.24
N GLY A 477 29.32 -1.63 0.81
CA GLY A 477 29.29 -2.38 2.06
C GLY A 477 27.90 -2.80 2.47
N SER A 478 27.71 -3.03 3.76
CA SER A 478 26.43 -3.36 4.35
C SER A 478 26.27 -2.74 5.74
N ARG A 479 25.02 -2.53 6.16
CA ARG A 479 24.71 -2.17 7.55
C ARG A 479 24.37 -3.44 8.34
N VAL A 480 25.12 -3.70 9.38
CA VAL A 480 24.93 -4.85 10.28
C VAL A 480 24.73 -4.31 11.69
N ASN A 481 23.60 -4.62 12.31
CA ASN A 481 23.21 -4.14 13.64
C ASN A 481 23.29 -2.60 13.78
N GLY A 482 22.90 -1.88 12.72
CA GLY A 482 22.93 -0.41 12.70
C GLY A 482 24.27 0.22 12.32
N GLU A 483 25.36 -0.55 12.25
CA GLU A 483 26.70 -0.06 11.93
C GLU A 483 27.07 -0.33 10.46
N TRP A 484 27.77 0.61 9.83
CA TRP A 484 28.28 0.46 8.47
C TRP A 484 29.56 -0.39 8.45
N MET A 485 29.56 -1.43 7.64
CA MET A 485 30.70 -2.31 7.40
C MET A 485 31.17 -2.13 5.95
N THR A 486 32.25 -1.40 5.76
CA THR A 486 32.84 -1.17 4.44
C THR A 486 33.45 -2.45 3.90
N ALA A 487 33.00 -2.92 2.76
CA ALA A 487 33.63 -4.04 2.02
C ALA A 487 34.76 -3.52 1.12
N ARG A 488 34.52 -2.42 0.43
CA ARG A 488 35.54 -1.77 -0.41
C ARG A 488 35.22 -0.31 -0.67
N ARG A 489 36.25 0.48 -1.00
CA ARG A 489 36.09 1.83 -1.53
C ARG A 489 36.14 1.77 -3.06
N LEU A 490 35.19 2.43 -3.70
CA LEU A 490 35.11 2.53 -5.16
C LEU A 490 35.99 3.68 -5.65
N ASN A 491 36.61 3.51 -6.80
CA ASN A 491 37.42 4.53 -7.45
C ASN A 491 37.68 4.17 -8.93
N GLY A 492 38.31 5.08 -9.68
CA GLY A 492 38.68 4.88 -11.08
C GLY A 492 37.49 4.68 -11.97
N ASP A 493 37.40 3.53 -12.66
CA ASP A 493 36.31 3.23 -13.58
C ASP A 493 35.01 2.94 -12.88
N GLN A 494 35.05 2.61 -11.57
CA GLN A 494 33.84 2.24 -10.78
C GLN A 494 33.06 3.46 -10.30
N ASP A 495 33.67 4.65 -10.29
CA ASP A 495 33.04 5.93 -9.93
C ASP A 495 33.25 7.00 -11.01
N ASN A 496 33.67 6.60 -12.22
CA ASN A 496 33.98 7.49 -13.33
C ASN A 496 34.96 8.60 -12.92
N GLN A 497 36.05 8.22 -12.27
CA GLN A 497 37.11 9.12 -11.76
C GLN A 497 36.54 10.13 -10.72
N GLY A 498 35.71 9.66 -9.78
CA GLY A 498 35.10 10.47 -8.74
C GLY A 498 34.00 11.42 -9.18
N ARG A 499 33.31 11.13 -10.30
CA ARG A 499 32.25 12.01 -10.84
C ARG A 499 30.85 11.43 -10.76
N THR A 500 30.73 10.12 -10.51
CA THR A 500 29.44 9.43 -10.68
C THR A 500 29.30 8.33 -9.65
N VAL A 501 28.14 8.25 -9.04
CA VAL A 501 27.71 7.08 -8.27
C VAL A 501 27.10 6.09 -9.25
N LEU A 502 27.72 4.90 -9.40
CA LEU A 502 27.27 3.87 -10.30
C LEU A 502 26.53 2.77 -9.53
N LEU A 503 25.27 2.56 -9.87
CA LEU A 503 24.44 1.45 -9.44
C LEU A 503 24.36 0.47 -10.61
N PRO A 504 24.98 -0.71 -10.50
CA PRO A 504 25.07 -1.64 -11.62
C PRO A 504 23.71 -2.20 -12.01
N ASP A 505 23.62 -2.60 -13.30
CA ASP A 505 22.48 -3.30 -13.83
C ASP A 505 22.36 -4.72 -13.22
N HIS A 506 21.15 -5.24 -13.08
CA HIS A 506 20.84 -6.56 -12.50
C HIS A 506 21.36 -6.81 -11.06
N GLN A 507 21.79 -5.77 -10.35
CA GLN A 507 22.26 -5.87 -8.97
C GLN A 507 21.76 -4.70 -8.14
N PHE A 508 21.12 -5.00 -7.03
CA PHE A 508 20.76 -3.97 -6.05
C PHE A 508 21.93 -3.75 -5.10
N LYS A 509 22.30 -2.50 -4.88
CA LYS A 509 23.43 -2.10 -4.06
C LYS A 509 23.05 -1.07 -3.02
N LEU A 510 23.76 -1.10 -1.89
CA LEU A 510 23.78 -0.03 -0.90
C LEU A 510 25.19 0.57 -0.90
N LEU A 511 25.26 1.87 -1.13
CA LEU A 511 26.50 2.64 -1.14
C LEU A 511 26.45 3.73 -0.08
N ARG A 512 27.55 3.94 0.65
CA ARG A 512 27.76 5.13 1.46
C ARG A 512 28.56 6.15 0.62
N VAL A 513 27.97 7.33 0.43
CA VAL A 513 28.53 8.40 -0.40
C VAL A 513 28.82 9.60 0.48
N THR A 514 30.04 10.08 0.41
CA THR A 514 30.46 11.33 1.07
C THR A 514 30.77 12.37 -0.02
N LEU A 515 30.18 13.53 0.13
CA LEU A 515 30.32 14.67 -0.79
C LEU A 515 31.19 15.76 -0.15
N TYR A 516 31.59 16.73 -0.94
CA TYR A 516 32.18 17.97 -0.48
C TYR A 516 31.78 19.13 -1.39
N THR A 517 31.90 20.36 -0.90
CA THR A 517 31.65 21.59 -1.67
C THR A 517 32.90 22.48 -1.64
N ILE A 518 33.24 23.03 -2.80
CA ILE A 518 34.30 24.05 -2.93
C ILE A 518 33.56 25.37 -3.17
N ALA A 519 33.75 26.36 -2.30
CA ALA A 519 33.18 27.68 -2.48
C ALA A 519 33.70 28.33 -3.78
N SER A 520 32.82 28.97 -4.53
CA SER A 520 33.20 29.85 -5.64
C SER A 520 33.81 31.14 -5.04
N HIS A 521 35.04 31.47 -5.38
CA HIS A 521 35.69 32.71 -4.97
C HIS A 521 35.23 33.87 -5.84
#